data_0c47001bc2be2e94fc2c80822714706b
#
_entry.id   0c47001bc2be2e94fc2c80822714706b
#
_cell.length_a   1.000
_cell.length_b   1.000
_cell.length_c   1.000
_cell.angle_alpha   90.00
_cell.angle_beta   90.00
_cell.angle_gamma   90.00
#
_symmetry.space_group_name_H-M   'P 1'
#
loop_
_entity.id
_entity.type
_entity.pdbx_description
1 polymer ?
#
loop_
_entity_poly.entity_id
_entity_poly.type
_entity_poly.pdbx_seq_one_letter_code
_entity_poly.pdbx_strand_id
1 'polypeptide(L)'
;MNNLFPPETDIITPRTLMLQGILESYQRGEIDEIPEELMKEIESKFLRFAKVNPDRPTKMPTKGTIYSAGWDISFNPEDESPVTIKGGEHMLLETNIKMAIPIGNVGLLFARSGMSTKRNLGLKNMVGVIDSDFRGELKVALWNTGKEDQVVEPGERIAQLVIMPYAFGLQSYETKELDDTERGEGGFGFTGTK
;
A
#
# COMPACT_ATOMS: atom_id res chain seq x y z
N MET A 1 29.83 -14.36 12.05
CA MET A 1 28.92 -14.26 10.88
C MET A 1 27.55 -13.95 11.44
N ASN A 2 27.16 -12.69 11.46
CA ASN A 2 25.84 -12.27 11.93
C ASN A 2 24.81 -12.67 10.88
N ASN A 3 23.74 -13.31 11.33
CA ASN A 3 22.60 -13.66 10.48
C ASN A 3 22.09 -12.40 9.76
N LEU A 4 22.35 -12.31 8.47
CA LEU A 4 21.89 -11.24 7.56
C LEU A 4 20.40 -11.40 7.17
N PHE A 5 19.70 -12.37 7.76
CA PHE A 5 18.27 -12.57 7.50
C PHE A 5 17.46 -12.03 8.67
N PRO A 6 16.36 -11.32 8.42
CA PRO A 6 15.42 -10.91 9.46
C PRO A 6 14.94 -12.16 10.23
N PRO A 7 14.57 -12.02 11.52
CA PRO A 7 14.06 -13.13 12.29
C PRO A 7 12.83 -13.74 11.58
N GLU A 8 12.57 -15.02 11.83
CA GLU A 8 11.56 -15.89 11.18
C GLU A 8 10.11 -15.34 11.07
N THR A 9 9.87 -14.10 11.46
CA THR A 9 8.55 -13.47 11.47
C THR A 9 7.94 -13.20 10.08
N ASP A 10 8.73 -13.28 8.99
CA ASP A 10 8.27 -12.96 7.62
C ASP A 10 8.09 -14.18 6.72
N ILE A 11 8.30 -15.39 7.22
CA ILE A 11 8.05 -16.62 6.46
C ILE A 11 6.57 -17.00 6.62
N ILE A 12 5.91 -17.35 5.51
CA ILE A 12 4.57 -17.91 5.54
C ILE A 12 4.61 -19.20 6.38
N THR A 13 4.12 -19.13 7.61
CA THR A 13 4.14 -20.25 8.53
C THR A 13 3.04 -21.27 8.19
N PRO A 14 3.15 -22.55 8.59
CA PRO A 14 2.06 -23.51 8.47
C PRO A 14 0.76 -23.00 9.09
N ARG A 15 0.83 -22.24 10.19
CA ARG A 15 -0.33 -21.60 10.83
C ARG A 15 -0.98 -20.57 9.90
N THR A 16 -0.18 -19.73 9.23
CA THR A 16 -0.69 -18.73 8.27
C THR A 16 -1.38 -19.41 7.09
N LEU A 17 -0.81 -20.51 6.54
CA LEU A 17 -1.44 -21.27 5.47
C LEU A 17 -2.77 -21.90 5.91
N MET A 18 -2.83 -22.42 7.14
CA MET A 18 -4.06 -22.97 7.70
C MET A 18 -5.15 -21.90 7.82
N LEU A 19 -4.81 -20.72 8.34
CA LEU A 19 -5.73 -19.58 8.46
C LEU A 19 -6.24 -19.10 7.10
N GLN A 20 -5.35 -19.06 6.11
CA GLN A 20 -5.73 -18.73 4.74
C GLN A 20 -6.71 -19.75 4.16
N GLY A 21 -6.46 -21.05 4.33
CA GLY A 21 -7.35 -22.12 3.88
C GLY A 21 -8.75 -22.03 4.52
N ILE A 22 -8.81 -21.73 5.82
CA ILE A 22 -10.10 -21.51 6.52
C ILE A 22 -10.84 -20.30 5.94
N LEU A 23 -10.15 -19.20 5.72
CA LEU A 23 -10.74 -18.00 5.15
C LEU A 23 -11.27 -18.23 3.73
N GLU A 24 -10.51 -18.94 2.90
CA GLU A 24 -10.93 -19.31 1.55
C GLU A 24 -12.16 -20.22 1.56
N SER A 25 -12.21 -21.23 2.45
CA SER A 25 -13.37 -22.12 2.60
C SER A 25 -14.61 -21.35 3.06
N TYR A 26 -14.46 -20.39 3.96
CA TYR A 26 -15.55 -19.50 4.37
C TYR A 26 -16.05 -18.64 3.20
N GLN A 27 -15.14 -18.05 2.44
CA GLN A 27 -15.49 -17.24 1.26
C GLN A 27 -16.20 -18.03 0.16
N ARG A 28 -15.91 -19.34 0.03
CA ARG A 28 -16.59 -20.25 -0.91
C ARG A 28 -17.91 -20.81 -0.36
N GLY A 29 -18.27 -20.49 0.88
CA GLY A 29 -19.48 -21.02 1.53
C GLY A 29 -19.39 -22.50 1.91
N GLU A 30 -18.17 -23.03 2.03
CA GLU A 30 -17.94 -24.43 2.46
C GLU A 30 -18.02 -24.59 3.98
N ILE A 31 -17.85 -23.50 4.72
CA ILE A 31 -18.09 -23.38 6.16
C ILE A 31 -18.95 -22.14 6.40
N ASP A 32 -19.90 -22.23 7.33
CA ASP A 32 -20.88 -21.19 7.58
C ASP A 32 -20.36 -20.11 8.52
N GLU A 33 -19.41 -20.44 9.41
CA GLU A 33 -18.94 -19.54 10.45
C GLU A 33 -17.45 -19.79 10.78
N ILE A 34 -16.72 -18.72 11.08
CA ILE A 34 -15.37 -18.78 11.66
C ILE A 34 -15.49 -18.32 13.13
N PRO A 35 -15.00 -19.10 14.12
CA PRO A 35 -14.98 -18.68 15.51
C PRO A 35 -14.34 -17.30 15.71
N GLU A 36 -14.90 -16.49 16.59
CA GLU A 36 -14.49 -15.09 16.79
C GLU A 36 -12.99 -14.93 17.08
N GLU A 37 -12.43 -15.79 17.93
CA GLU A 37 -10.99 -15.73 18.25
C GLU A 37 -10.12 -16.02 17.02
N LEU A 38 -10.54 -16.98 16.20
CA LEU A 38 -9.83 -17.32 14.97
C LEU A 38 -9.98 -16.21 13.93
N MET A 39 -11.14 -15.57 13.85
CA MET A 39 -11.34 -14.40 13.01
C MET A 39 -10.44 -13.24 13.44
N LYS A 40 -10.30 -12.97 14.73
CA LYS A 40 -9.35 -11.98 15.26
C LYS A 40 -7.91 -12.28 14.88
N GLU A 41 -7.50 -13.56 14.94
CA GLU A 41 -6.16 -13.98 14.51
C GLU A 41 -5.97 -13.73 13.00
N ILE A 42 -6.94 -14.10 12.16
CA ILE A 42 -6.93 -13.82 10.73
C ILE A 42 -6.79 -12.32 10.49
N GLU A 43 -7.63 -11.51 11.14
CA GLU A 43 -7.62 -10.06 10.99
C GLU A 43 -6.30 -9.40 11.40
N SER A 44 -5.60 -9.99 12.37
CA SER A 44 -4.30 -9.49 12.82
C SER A 44 -3.14 -9.78 11.86
N LYS A 45 -3.30 -10.76 10.95
CA LYS A 45 -2.24 -11.25 10.07
C LYS A 45 -2.45 -10.92 8.60
N PHE A 46 -3.70 -10.69 8.18
CA PHE A 46 -4.02 -10.53 6.76
C PHE A 46 -4.38 -9.07 6.44
N LEU A 47 -3.79 -8.56 5.35
CA LEU A 47 -4.26 -7.37 4.69
C LEU A 47 -5.64 -7.66 4.07
N ARG A 48 -6.64 -6.87 4.46
CA ARG A 48 -8.02 -7.04 4.00
C ARG A 48 -8.41 -5.89 3.08
N PHE A 49 -9.09 -6.21 2.00
CA PHE A 49 -9.68 -5.23 1.09
C PHE A 49 -11.19 -5.40 1.02
N ALA A 50 -11.88 -4.29 0.92
CA ALA A 50 -13.32 -4.27 0.66
C ALA A 50 -13.65 -3.17 -0.35
N LYS A 51 -14.78 -3.31 -1.06
CA LYS A 51 -15.32 -2.24 -1.90
C LYS A 51 -15.98 -1.17 -1.02
N VAL A 52 -15.90 0.08 -1.45
CA VAL A 52 -16.68 1.19 -0.86
C VAL A 52 -18.13 1.04 -1.27
N ASN A 53 -18.39 0.92 -2.58
CA ASN A 53 -19.68 0.57 -3.14
C ASN A 53 -19.62 -0.87 -3.67
N PRO A 54 -20.33 -1.85 -3.05
CA PRO A 54 -20.31 -3.26 -3.45
C PRO A 54 -20.76 -3.51 -4.89
N ASP A 55 -21.70 -2.70 -5.38
CA ASP A 55 -22.34 -2.88 -6.68
C ASP A 55 -21.50 -2.31 -7.84
N ARG A 56 -20.53 -1.43 -7.53
CA ARG A 56 -19.64 -0.85 -8.54
C ARG A 56 -18.68 -1.91 -9.10
N PRO A 57 -18.55 -2.04 -10.44
CA PRO A 57 -17.49 -2.83 -11.06
C PRO A 57 -16.13 -2.38 -10.55
N THR A 58 -15.33 -3.29 -10.00
CA THR A 58 -14.09 -2.95 -9.30
C THR A 58 -13.02 -4.00 -9.56
N LYS A 59 -11.90 -3.59 -10.11
CA LYS A 59 -10.69 -4.41 -10.10
C LYS A 59 -10.07 -4.37 -8.72
N MET A 60 -10.15 -5.49 -8.01
CA MET A 60 -9.54 -5.65 -6.70
C MET A 60 -8.00 -5.60 -6.80
N PRO A 61 -7.30 -5.17 -5.74
CA PRO A 61 -5.84 -5.16 -5.70
C PRO A 61 -5.26 -6.56 -5.91
N THR A 62 -4.27 -6.68 -6.79
CA THR A 62 -3.62 -7.96 -7.12
C THR A 62 -2.11 -7.81 -7.16
N LYS A 63 -1.39 -8.90 -6.89
CA LYS A 63 0.06 -8.97 -7.13
C LYS A 63 0.34 -9.50 -8.54
N GLY A 64 1.39 -9.02 -9.18
CA GLY A 64 1.82 -9.51 -10.49
C GLY A 64 2.30 -10.96 -10.44
N THR A 65 3.01 -11.33 -9.38
CA THR A 65 3.47 -12.69 -9.06
C THR A 65 3.40 -12.91 -7.56
N ILE A 66 3.54 -14.17 -7.11
CA ILE A 66 3.62 -14.49 -5.68
C ILE A 66 4.80 -13.79 -4.97
N TYR A 67 5.86 -13.48 -5.69
CA TYR A 67 7.05 -12.78 -5.17
C TYR A 67 6.99 -11.26 -5.30
N SER A 68 5.95 -10.71 -5.92
CA SER A 68 5.79 -9.25 -6.01
C SER A 68 5.58 -8.65 -4.63
N ALA A 69 6.34 -7.60 -4.29
CA ALA A 69 6.20 -6.90 -3.01
C ALA A 69 4.90 -6.09 -2.93
N GLY A 70 4.46 -5.52 -4.06
CA GLY A 70 3.31 -4.61 -4.11
C GLY A 70 2.05 -5.22 -4.71
N TRP A 71 0.91 -4.70 -4.26
CA TRP A 71 -0.41 -4.90 -4.87
C TRP A 71 -0.67 -3.77 -5.86
N ASP A 72 -0.99 -4.11 -7.10
CA ASP A 72 -1.43 -3.14 -8.10
C ASP A 72 -2.81 -2.58 -7.71
N ILE A 73 -2.93 -1.26 -7.73
CA ILE A 73 -4.15 -0.51 -7.44
C ILE A 73 -4.68 0.08 -8.74
N SER A 74 -5.95 -0.19 -9.04
CA SER A 74 -6.59 0.24 -10.28
C SER A 74 -7.51 1.46 -10.09
N PHE A 75 -7.66 2.25 -11.14
CA PHE A 75 -8.67 3.28 -11.25
C PHE A 75 -10.04 2.64 -11.47
N ASN A 76 -10.98 2.86 -10.57
CA ASN A 76 -12.33 2.34 -10.65
C ASN A 76 -13.34 3.48 -10.41
N PRO A 77 -13.57 4.34 -11.41
CA PRO A 77 -14.47 5.49 -11.27
C PRO A 77 -15.94 5.06 -11.15
N GLU A 78 -16.75 5.94 -10.59
CA GLU A 78 -18.17 5.66 -10.39
C GLU A 78 -18.95 5.59 -11.72
N ASP A 79 -18.64 6.46 -12.64
CA ASP A 79 -19.30 6.57 -13.95
C ASP A 79 -18.68 5.68 -15.04
N GLU A 80 -17.69 4.85 -14.67
CA GLU A 80 -16.96 3.97 -15.61
C GLU A 80 -16.34 4.70 -16.81
N SER A 81 -16.10 6.01 -16.67
CA SER A 81 -15.56 6.84 -17.74
C SER A 81 -14.05 7.08 -17.59
N PRO A 82 -13.30 7.20 -18.69
CA PRO A 82 -11.90 7.61 -18.65
C PRO A 82 -11.76 9.06 -18.19
N VAL A 83 -10.62 9.39 -17.62
CA VAL A 83 -10.27 10.75 -17.23
C VAL A 83 -9.03 11.23 -17.95
N THR A 84 -8.97 12.52 -18.26
CA THR A 84 -7.79 13.16 -18.85
C THR A 84 -7.10 14.04 -17.83
N ILE A 85 -5.82 13.76 -17.58
CA ILE A 85 -4.95 14.58 -16.72
C ILE A 85 -4.06 15.43 -17.65
N LYS A 86 -4.29 16.72 -17.68
CA LYS A 86 -3.54 17.65 -18.54
C LYS A 86 -2.08 17.73 -18.13
N GLY A 87 -1.22 18.09 -19.07
CA GLY A 87 0.19 18.30 -18.82
C GLY A 87 0.44 19.29 -17.66
N GLY A 88 1.23 18.90 -16.66
CA GLY A 88 1.51 19.66 -15.44
C GLY A 88 0.44 19.60 -14.35
N GLU A 89 -0.75 19.05 -14.63
CA GLU A 89 -1.86 18.97 -13.67
C GLU A 89 -1.87 17.65 -12.90
N HIS A 90 -2.68 17.57 -11.85
CA HIS A 90 -2.94 16.35 -11.08
C HIS A 90 -4.43 16.17 -10.86
N MET A 91 -4.81 14.93 -10.60
CA MET A 91 -6.19 14.55 -10.30
C MET A 91 -6.23 13.52 -9.18
N LEU A 92 -7.23 13.60 -8.32
CA LEU A 92 -7.49 12.62 -7.27
C LEU A 92 -8.41 11.54 -7.84
N LEU A 93 -7.87 10.34 -8.06
CA LEU A 93 -8.56 9.22 -8.71
C LEU A 93 -9.16 8.27 -7.68
N GLU A 94 -10.39 7.83 -7.94
CA GLU A 94 -11.12 6.86 -7.14
C GLU A 94 -10.66 5.43 -7.43
N THR A 95 -10.61 4.60 -6.40
CA THR A 95 -10.29 3.18 -6.55
C THR A 95 -11.44 2.26 -6.16
N ASN A 96 -12.47 2.80 -5.52
CA ASN A 96 -13.56 2.05 -4.89
C ASN A 96 -13.08 1.01 -3.87
N ILE A 97 -11.85 1.16 -3.34
CA ILE A 97 -11.22 0.22 -2.40
C ILE A 97 -11.03 0.88 -1.05
N LYS A 98 -11.42 0.21 0.00
CA LYS A 98 -11.01 0.46 1.39
C LYS A 98 -10.25 -0.76 1.92
N MET A 99 -9.40 -0.55 2.93
CA MET A 99 -8.57 -1.63 3.44
C MET A 99 -8.43 -1.59 4.95
N ALA A 100 -8.02 -2.73 5.51
CA ALA A 100 -7.54 -2.83 6.87
C ALA A 100 -6.15 -3.46 6.86
N ILE A 101 -5.18 -2.69 7.30
CA ILE A 101 -3.78 -3.09 7.41
C ILE A 101 -3.59 -3.65 8.83
N PRO A 102 -2.91 -4.81 9.01
CA PRO A 102 -2.58 -5.32 10.33
C PRO A 102 -1.76 -4.31 11.16
N ILE A 103 -2.10 -4.18 12.45
CA ILE A 103 -1.39 -3.27 13.37
C ILE A 103 0.11 -3.55 13.35
N GLY A 104 0.93 -2.51 13.47
CA GLY A 104 2.39 -2.58 13.36
C GLY A 104 2.91 -2.50 11.93
N ASN A 105 2.01 -2.35 10.94
CA ASN A 105 2.37 -2.15 9.55
C ASN A 105 1.75 -0.85 9.01
N VAL A 106 2.40 -0.31 8.00
CA VAL A 106 1.97 0.85 7.22
C VAL A 106 1.82 0.47 5.76
N GLY A 107 0.82 1.02 5.09
CA GLY A 107 0.70 0.95 3.64
C GLY A 107 1.46 2.09 2.97
N LEU A 108 2.38 1.77 2.09
CA LEU A 108 3.09 2.75 1.28
C LEU A 108 2.63 2.64 -0.17
N LEU A 109 2.04 3.71 -0.67
CA LEU A 109 1.56 3.80 -2.05
C LEU A 109 2.62 4.47 -2.92
N PHE A 110 3.04 3.77 -3.98
CA PHE A 110 4.05 4.22 -4.92
C PHE A 110 3.49 4.34 -6.34
N ALA A 111 4.12 5.18 -7.15
CA ALA A 111 3.91 5.16 -8.59
C ALA A 111 4.39 3.82 -9.19
N ARG A 112 3.72 3.37 -10.25
CA ARG A 112 4.19 2.22 -11.03
C ARG A 112 5.27 2.67 -12.00
N SER A 113 6.32 1.86 -12.16
CA SER A 113 7.45 2.19 -13.03
C SER A 113 7.04 2.51 -14.47
N GLY A 114 6.12 1.71 -15.05
CA GLY A 114 5.64 1.94 -16.41
C GLY A 114 4.84 3.24 -16.57
N MET A 115 4.05 3.62 -15.56
CA MET A 115 3.33 4.90 -15.55
C MET A 115 4.31 6.07 -15.48
N SER A 116 5.28 5.98 -14.57
CA SER A 116 6.26 7.05 -14.35
C SER A 116 7.20 7.24 -15.54
N THR A 117 7.79 6.14 -16.06
CA THR A 117 8.86 6.24 -17.07
C THR A 117 8.35 6.42 -18.50
N LYS A 118 7.15 5.88 -18.83
CA LYS A 118 6.62 5.92 -20.20
C LYS A 118 5.57 7.01 -20.42
N ARG A 119 4.89 7.43 -19.35
CA ARG A 119 3.75 8.36 -19.43
C ARG A 119 3.92 9.61 -18.57
N ASN A 120 5.04 9.76 -17.86
CA ASN A 120 5.27 10.87 -16.94
C ASN A 120 4.17 11.02 -15.86
N LEU A 121 3.51 9.91 -15.48
CA LEU A 121 2.50 9.90 -14.45
C LEU A 121 3.09 9.39 -13.13
N GLY A 122 3.15 10.26 -12.13
CA GLY A 122 3.64 9.97 -10.79
C GLY A 122 2.58 10.25 -9.72
N LEU A 123 2.90 9.96 -8.46
CA LEU A 123 2.05 10.38 -7.36
C LEU A 123 2.36 11.83 -6.97
N LYS A 124 1.35 12.67 -6.77
CA LYS A 124 1.50 14.07 -6.37
C LYS A 124 2.18 14.23 -5.02
N ASN A 125 1.91 13.32 -4.10
CA ASN A 125 2.53 13.25 -2.76
C ASN A 125 3.80 12.39 -2.72
N MET A 126 4.33 11.96 -3.86
CA MET A 126 5.51 11.10 -4.04
C MET A 126 5.33 9.70 -3.46
N VAL A 127 4.99 9.59 -2.17
CA VAL A 127 4.63 8.36 -1.46
C VAL A 127 3.37 8.63 -0.65
N GLY A 128 2.33 7.82 -0.85
CA GLY A 128 1.16 7.83 0.01
C GLY A 128 1.43 7.00 1.27
N VAL A 129 1.22 7.57 2.44
CA VAL A 129 1.30 6.84 3.72
C VAL A 129 -0.11 6.55 4.19
N ILE A 130 -0.43 5.25 4.33
CA ILE A 130 -1.74 4.77 4.73
C ILE A 130 -1.61 4.10 6.10
N ASP A 131 -2.22 4.70 7.10
CA ASP A 131 -2.21 4.21 8.47
C ASP A 131 -3.05 2.93 8.62
N SER A 132 -2.70 2.07 9.58
CA SER A 132 -3.36 0.80 9.81
C SER A 132 -4.83 0.93 10.25
N ASP A 133 -5.22 2.06 10.82
CA ASP A 133 -6.58 2.40 11.25
C ASP A 133 -7.38 3.22 10.23
N PHE A 134 -6.80 3.59 9.09
CA PHE A 134 -7.54 4.25 8.01
C PHE A 134 -8.59 3.30 7.41
N ARG A 135 -9.85 3.76 7.31
CA ARG A 135 -10.98 2.98 6.78
C ARG A 135 -11.71 3.69 5.63
N GLY A 136 -11.21 4.85 5.19
CA GLY A 136 -11.76 5.55 4.04
C GLY A 136 -11.37 4.89 2.73
N GLU A 137 -11.89 5.42 1.62
CA GLU A 137 -11.50 5.02 0.28
C GLU A 137 -10.03 5.37 0.02
N LEU A 138 -9.26 4.41 -0.49
CA LEU A 138 -7.93 4.66 -1.02
C LEU A 138 -8.05 5.45 -2.32
N LYS A 139 -7.76 6.74 -2.28
CA LYS A 139 -7.69 7.59 -3.48
C LYS A 139 -6.25 7.83 -3.89
N VAL A 140 -6.02 7.93 -5.19
CA VAL A 140 -4.69 8.12 -5.77
C VAL A 140 -4.58 9.51 -6.38
N ALA A 141 -3.76 10.38 -5.77
CA ALA A 141 -3.43 11.69 -6.35
C ALA A 141 -2.39 11.51 -7.47
N LEU A 142 -2.88 11.29 -8.70
CA LEU A 142 -2.01 11.07 -9.86
C LEU A 142 -1.65 12.40 -10.51
N TRP A 143 -0.36 12.63 -10.76
CA TRP A 143 0.19 13.84 -11.34
C TRP A 143 0.85 13.56 -12.69
N ASN A 144 0.44 14.32 -13.70
CA ASN A 144 1.11 14.33 -14.99
C ASN A 144 2.26 15.34 -14.97
N THR A 145 3.48 14.85 -14.88
CA THR A 145 4.71 15.66 -14.86
C THR A 145 5.20 16.03 -16.28
N GLY A 146 4.54 15.47 -17.31
CA GLY A 146 4.84 15.75 -18.71
C GLY A 146 4.10 16.98 -19.23
N LYS A 147 4.23 17.24 -20.52
CA LYS A 147 3.56 18.35 -21.23
C LYS A 147 2.30 17.91 -21.95
N GLU A 148 2.27 16.65 -22.39
CA GLU A 148 1.16 16.07 -23.15
C GLU A 148 0.07 15.54 -22.20
N ASP A 149 -1.18 15.69 -22.60
CA ASP A 149 -2.33 15.17 -21.86
C ASP A 149 -2.27 13.64 -21.77
N GLN A 150 -2.66 13.09 -20.63
CA GLN A 150 -2.67 11.66 -20.39
C GLN A 150 -4.09 11.19 -20.04
N VAL A 151 -4.57 10.21 -20.79
CA VAL A 151 -5.86 9.57 -20.52
C VAL A 151 -5.63 8.36 -19.61
N VAL A 152 -6.44 8.23 -18.57
CA VAL A 152 -6.44 7.07 -17.67
C VAL A 152 -7.79 6.36 -17.80
N GLU A 153 -7.72 5.09 -18.19
CA GLU A 153 -8.90 4.27 -18.46
C GLU A 153 -9.42 3.58 -17.18
N PRO A 154 -10.74 3.34 -17.05
CA PRO A 154 -11.28 2.52 -15.98
C PRO A 154 -10.62 1.14 -15.94
N GLY A 155 -10.28 0.70 -14.72
CA GLY A 155 -9.56 -0.55 -14.49
C GLY A 155 -8.07 -0.50 -14.82
N GLU A 156 -7.53 0.63 -15.22
CA GLU A 156 -6.08 0.79 -15.40
C GLU A 156 -5.36 0.80 -14.06
N ARG A 157 -4.23 0.10 -13.97
CA ARG A 157 -3.40 0.05 -12.75
C ARG A 157 -2.59 1.34 -12.63
N ILE A 158 -2.92 2.19 -11.66
CA ILE A 158 -2.41 3.56 -11.51
C ILE A 158 -1.37 3.72 -10.39
N ALA A 159 -1.31 2.79 -9.45
CA ALA A 159 -0.36 2.80 -8.34
C ALA A 159 -0.04 1.38 -7.90
N GLN A 160 0.93 1.24 -6.97
CA GLN A 160 1.22 0.00 -6.28
C GLN A 160 1.33 0.25 -4.77
N LEU A 161 0.71 -0.62 -3.99
CA LEU A 161 0.69 -0.60 -2.53
C LEU A 161 1.69 -1.62 -1.99
N VAL A 162 2.61 -1.21 -1.13
CA VAL A 162 3.54 -2.08 -0.39
C VAL A 162 3.21 -1.99 1.09
N ILE A 163 3.14 -3.11 1.79
CA ILE A 163 2.96 -3.14 3.24
C ILE A 163 4.32 -3.32 3.89
N MET A 164 4.64 -2.46 4.86
CA MET A 164 5.92 -2.50 5.57
C MET A 164 5.69 -2.43 7.08
N PRO A 165 6.43 -3.20 7.88
CA PRO A 165 6.45 -3.02 9.33
C PRO A 165 7.12 -1.69 9.69
N TYR A 166 6.71 -1.10 10.82
CA TYR A 166 7.33 0.10 11.36
C TYR A 166 7.51 -0.03 12.87
N ALA A 167 8.24 0.88 13.48
CA ALA A 167 8.49 0.91 14.92
C ALA A 167 7.20 1.27 15.69
N PHE A 168 6.23 0.34 15.69
CA PHE A 168 4.97 0.50 16.39
C PHE A 168 5.20 0.62 17.90
N GLY A 169 4.58 1.63 18.52
CA GLY A 169 4.75 1.89 19.95
C GLY A 169 5.96 2.76 20.31
N LEU A 170 6.77 3.19 19.32
CA LEU A 170 7.82 4.17 19.57
C LEU A 170 7.18 5.46 20.08
N GLN A 171 7.62 5.89 21.28
CA GLN A 171 7.18 7.13 21.89
C GLN A 171 8.21 8.22 21.66
N SER A 172 7.75 9.47 21.55
CA SER A 172 8.62 10.64 21.46
C SER A 172 8.44 11.52 22.70
N TYR A 173 9.50 12.20 23.07
CA TYR A 173 9.45 13.24 24.10
C TYR A 173 10.38 14.39 23.71
N GLU A 174 10.03 15.58 24.14
CA GLU A 174 10.86 16.76 23.95
C GLU A 174 12.02 16.75 24.97
N THR A 175 13.24 17.00 24.49
CA THR A 175 14.43 17.21 25.32
C THR A 175 15.07 18.54 24.98
N LYS A 176 15.86 19.09 25.90
CA LYS A 176 16.57 20.35 25.68
C LYS A 176 17.74 20.19 24.72
N GLU A 177 18.41 19.05 24.78
CA GLU A 177 19.62 18.76 23.98
C GLU A 177 19.62 17.29 23.60
N LEU A 178 20.24 16.97 22.48
CA LEU A 178 20.54 15.62 22.03
C LEU A 178 22.01 15.30 22.33
N ASP A 179 22.33 14.04 22.43
CA ASP A 179 23.69 13.54 22.58
C ASP A 179 24.54 13.86 21.35
N ASP A 180 25.85 14.05 21.57
CA ASP A 180 26.81 14.24 20.50
C ASP A 180 27.08 12.92 19.76
N THR A 181 27.28 13.02 18.44
CA THR A 181 27.65 11.88 17.59
C THR A 181 28.84 12.24 16.70
N GLU A 182 29.56 11.24 16.18
CA GLU A 182 30.66 11.47 15.22
C GLU A 182 30.22 12.27 13.99
N ARG A 183 28.98 12.10 13.55
CA ARG A 183 28.40 12.85 12.45
C ARG A 183 28.01 14.29 12.82
N GLY A 184 27.62 14.52 14.07
CA GLY A 184 27.14 15.82 14.56
C GLY A 184 26.04 16.40 13.67
N GLU A 185 26.16 17.66 13.29
CA GLU A 185 25.22 18.38 12.42
C GLU A 185 25.46 18.12 10.89
N GLY A 186 26.36 17.22 10.54
CA GLY A 186 26.72 16.93 9.14
C GLY A 186 25.53 16.43 8.32
N GLY A 187 25.03 17.28 7.41
CA GLY A 187 23.88 17.04 6.53
C GLY A 187 24.29 16.78 5.08
N PHE A 188 23.72 17.57 4.18
CA PHE A 188 23.89 17.44 2.73
C PHE A 188 25.38 17.50 2.31
N GLY A 189 25.87 16.39 1.73
CA GLY A 189 27.26 16.30 1.28
C GLY A 189 28.28 15.89 2.35
N PHE A 190 27.84 15.48 3.56
CA PHE A 190 28.73 15.05 4.65
C PHE A 190 29.74 13.99 4.22
N THR A 191 29.35 13.01 3.40
CA THR A 191 30.21 11.94 2.88
C THR A 191 31.01 12.33 1.63
N GLY A 192 30.90 13.59 1.17
CA GLY A 192 31.51 14.04 -0.08
C GLY A 192 30.81 13.51 -1.33
N THR A 193 31.36 13.89 -2.50
CA THR A 193 30.83 13.49 -3.81
C THR A 193 31.75 12.50 -4.54
N LYS A 194 32.86 12.12 -3.92
CA LYS A 194 33.85 11.13 -4.45
C LYS A 194 34.43 10.33 -3.30
#